data_dca4da1029126f3352a00a36129d0058
#
_entry.id   dca4da1029126f3352a00a36129d0058
#
_cell.length_a   1.000
_cell.length_b   1.000
_cell.length_c   1.000
_cell.angle_alpha   90.00
_cell.angle_beta   90.00
_cell.angle_gamma   90.00
#
_symmetry.space_group_name_H-M   'P 1'
#
loop_
_entity.id
_entity.type
_entity.pdbx_description
1 polymer ?
#
loop_
_entity_poly.entity_id
_entity_poly.type
_entity_poly.pdbx_seq_one_letter_code
_entity_poly.pdbx_strand_id
1 'polypeptide(L)'
;MKKIMTAINNPKLNEELKKEKKFEIVGKDIQYKEAILEILEKNSNIDLIILSEKIPGEIKLEKLIEKIKLMNEKIKIIFILEKENNDLAKILIKNNITDIYYNNKINLNELIKIINKKEINM
;
A
#
# COMPACT_ATOMS: atom_id res chain seq x y z
N MET A 1 2.82 -13.76 11.11
CA MET A 1 3.54 -12.81 10.24
C MET A 1 2.58 -11.79 9.62
N LYS A 2 3.05 -10.57 9.51
CA LYS A 2 2.28 -9.52 8.84
C LYS A 2 2.10 -9.86 7.36
N LYS A 3 0.88 -9.77 6.88
CA LYS A 3 0.56 -10.03 5.47
C LYS A 3 0.41 -8.72 4.72
N ILE A 4 1.18 -8.58 3.66
CA ILE A 4 1.31 -7.34 2.91
C ILE A 4 0.99 -7.57 1.43
N MET A 5 0.21 -6.68 0.84
CA MET A 5 0.04 -6.66 -0.60
C MET A 5 0.59 -5.35 -1.17
N THR A 6 1.10 -5.40 -2.38
CA THR A 6 1.64 -4.22 -3.04
C THR A 6 0.85 -3.87 -4.30
N ALA A 7 0.69 -2.57 -4.52
CA ALA A 7 0.09 -2.00 -5.71
C ALA A 7 0.92 -0.77 -6.08
N ILE A 8 2.18 -1.00 -6.46
CA ILE A 8 3.19 0.05 -6.64
C ILE A 8 3.69 0.17 -8.07
N ASN A 9 3.12 -0.62 -8.98
CA ASN A 9 3.54 -0.66 -10.38
C ASN A 9 5.04 -0.93 -10.51
N ASN A 10 5.54 -1.84 -9.68
CA ASN A 10 6.95 -2.23 -9.65
C ASN A 10 7.05 -3.70 -9.26
N PRO A 11 6.83 -4.63 -10.21
CA PRO A 11 6.89 -6.06 -9.92
C PRO A 11 8.23 -6.54 -9.39
N LYS A 12 9.32 -5.91 -9.84
CA LYS A 12 10.67 -6.26 -9.36
C LYS A 12 10.81 -6.01 -7.87
N LEU A 13 10.33 -4.87 -7.39
CA LEU A 13 10.39 -4.54 -5.97
C LEU A 13 9.52 -5.49 -5.14
N ASN A 14 8.34 -5.86 -5.66
CA ASN A 14 7.48 -6.86 -5.02
C ASN A 14 8.23 -8.18 -4.85
N GLU A 15 8.91 -8.65 -5.89
CA GLU A 15 9.67 -9.91 -5.83
C GLU A 15 10.84 -9.83 -4.85
N GLU A 16 11.49 -8.67 -4.76
CA GLU A 16 12.57 -8.46 -3.80
C GLU A 16 12.05 -8.47 -2.36
N LEU A 17 10.87 -7.88 -2.11
CA LEU A 17 10.25 -7.88 -0.80
C LEU A 17 9.86 -9.30 -0.35
N LYS A 18 9.53 -10.18 -1.29
CA LYS A 18 9.20 -11.59 -0.97
C LYS A 18 10.35 -12.35 -0.32
N LYS A 19 11.57 -11.88 -0.51
CA LYS A 19 12.75 -12.52 0.07
C LYS A 19 12.92 -12.24 1.56
N GLU A 20 12.19 -11.24 2.09
CA GLU A 20 12.21 -10.93 3.51
C GLU A 20 11.48 -12.00 4.32
N LYS A 21 12.06 -12.39 5.44
CA LYS A 21 11.49 -13.44 6.29
C LYS A 21 10.60 -12.92 7.41
N LYS A 22 10.60 -11.59 7.63
CA LYS A 22 9.86 -10.98 8.74
C LYS A 22 8.40 -10.71 8.44
N PHE A 23 8.02 -10.76 7.17
CA PHE A 23 6.64 -10.55 6.73
C PHE A 23 6.37 -11.38 5.48
N GLU A 24 5.11 -11.46 5.11
CA GLU A 24 4.68 -12.23 3.94
C GLU A 24 4.08 -11.31 2.89
N ILE A 25 4.58 -11.37 1.67
CA ILE A 25 3.98 -10.66 0.54
C ILE A 25 2.97 -11.57 -0.11
N VAL A 26 1.72 -11.15 -0.15
CA VAL A 26 0.61 -11.92 -0.72
C VAL A 26 0.46 -11.58 -2.19
N GLY A 27 0.70 -12.56 -3.06
CA GLY A 27 0.50 -12.41 -4.49
C GLY A 27 1.55 -11.59 -5.20
N LYS A 28 1.27 -11.26 -6.45
CA LYS A 28 2.13 -10.42 -7.28
C LYS A 28 1.77 -8.95 -7.06
N ASP A 29 2.65 -8.06 -7.54
CA ASP A 29 2.34 -6.64 -7.52
C ASP A 29 1.08 -6.36 -8.34
N ILE A 30 0.13 -5.66 -7.75
CA ILE A 30 -1.15 -5.37 -8.38
C ILE A 30 -0.98 -4.25 -9.39
N GLN A 31 -1.50 -4.44 -10.59
CA GLN A 31 -1.25 -3.56 -11.72
C GLN A 31 -2.34 -2.52 -11.96
N TYR A 32 -3.49 -2.63 -11.30
CA TYR A 32 -4.57 -1.64 -11.45
C TYR A 32 -5.48 -1.64 -10.22
N LYS A 33 -6.14 -0.50 -10.00
CA LYS A 33 -6.90 -0.22 -8.77
C LYS A 33 -8.01 -1.22 -8.49
N GLU A 34 -8.78 -1.59 -9.50
CA GLU A 34 -9.93 -2.49 -9.32
C GLU A 34 -9.50 -3.88 -8.81
N ALA A 35 -8.31 -4.32 -9.19
CA ALA A 35 -7.80 -5.61 -8.73
C ALA A 35 -7.52 -5.63 -7.24
N ILE A 36 -7.23 -4.49 -6.63
CA ILE A 36 -7.00 -4.39 -5.19
C ILE A 36 -8.25 -4.88 -4.44
N LEU A 37 -9.41 -4.40 -4.85
CA LEU A 37 -10.67 -4.75 -4.19
C LEU A 37 -11.01 -6.23 -4.37
N GLU A 38 -10.76 -6.78 -5.57
CA GLU A 38 -10.98 -8.20 -5.84
C GLU A 38 -10.12 -9.09 -4.95
N ILE A 39 -8.86 -8.72 -4.79
CA ILE A 39 -7.93 -9.49 -3.96
C ILE A 39 -8.29 -9.39 -2.50
N LEU A 40 -8.71 -8.22 -2.02
CA LEU A 40 -9.13 -8.04 -0.64
C LEU A 40 -10.36 -8.87 -0.29
N GLU A 41 -11.30 -9.05 -1.22
CA GLU A 41 -12.46 -9.91 -1.01
C GLU A 41 -12.05 -11.35 -0.73
N LYS A 42 -10.98 -11.81 -1.38
CA LYS A 42 -10.50 -13.19 -1.25
C LYS A 42 -9.48 -13.36 -0.12
N ASN A 43 -8.92 -12.28 0.39
CA ASN A 43 -7.87 -12.31 1.40
C ASN A 43 -8.20 -11.29 2.50
N SER A 44 -9.10 -11.67 3.40
CA SER A 44 -9.60 -10.78 4.45
C SER A 44 -8.57 -10.45 5.53
N ASN A 45 -7.44 -11.15 5.54
CA ASN A 45 -6.44 -11.01 6.59
C ASN A 45 -5.18 -10.25 6.15
N ILE A 46 -5.31 -9.39 5.13
CA ILE A 46 -4.23 -8.49 4.74
C ILE A 46 -4.07 -7.41 5.82
N ASP A 47 -2.86 -7.23 6.30
CA ASP A 47 -2.55 -6.26 7.35
C ASP A 47 -2.12 -4.90 6.82
N LEU A 48 -1.48 -4.88 5.64
CA LEU A 48 -0.86 -3.69 5.10
C LEU A 48 -0.93 -3.69 3.57
N ILE A 49 -1.23 -2.53 2.99
CA ILE A 49 -1.14 -2.30 1.55
C ILE A 49 -0.11 -1.20 1.30
N ILE A 50 0.80 -1.44 0.38
CA ILE A 50 1.69 -0.41 -0.13
C ILE A 50 1.11 0.02 -1.47
N LEU A 51 0.65 1.27 -1.55
CA LEU A 51 -0.13 1.78 -2.67
C LEU A 51 0.54 3.01 -3.29
N SER A 52 0.71 2.98 -4.60
CA SER A 52 1.27 4.12 -5.34
C SER A 52 0.16 4.90 -6.05
N GLU A 53 0.30 6.21 -6.11
CA GLU A 53 -0.63 7.04 -6.87
C GLU A 53 -0.59 6.74 -8.38
N LYS A 54 0.49 6.10 -8.85
CA LYS A 54 0.64 5.76 -10.27
C LYS A 54 -0.22 4.59 -10.74
N ILE A 55 -0.84 3.86 -9.85
CA ILE A 55 -1.64 2.69 -10.24
C ILE A 55 -2.77 3.13 -11.17
N PRO A 56 -2.86 2.56 -12.38
CA PRO A 56 -3.95 2.90 -13.28
C PRO A 56 -5.27 2.29 -12.83
N GLY A 57 -6.35 2.74 -13.44
CA GLY A 57 -7.69 2.25 -13.15
C GLY A 57 -8.71 3.36 -13.25
N GLU A 58 -9.97 3.01 -13.47
CA GLU A 58 -11.04 3.98 -13.63
C GLU A 58 -11.56 4.53 -12.30
N ILE A 59 -11.52 3.72 -11.24
CA ILE A 59 -11.98 4.17 -9.94
C ILE A 59 -11.09 5.31 -9.43
N LYS A 60 -11.72 6.35 -8.88
CA LYS A 60 -10.98 7.47 -8.30
C LYS A 60 -10.27 7.01 -7.04
N LEU A 61 -9.06 7.54 -6.82
CA LEU A 61 -8.23 7.12 -5.70
C LEU A 61 -8.95 7.28 -4.36
N GLU A 62 -9.65 8.39 -4.16
CA GLU A 62 -10.41 8.63 -2.93
C GLU A 62 -11.47 7.54 -2.71
N LYS A 63 -12.17 7.15 -3.76
CA LYS A 63 -13.18 6.08 -3.68
C LYS A 63 -12.54 4.73 -3.39
N LEU A 64 -11.40 4.47 -3.99
CA LEU A 64 -10.65 3.24 -3.74
C LEU A 64 -10.29 3.14 -2.25
N ILE A 65 -9.74 4.20 -1.69
CA ILE A 65 -9.35 4.25 -0.28
C ILE A 65 -10.56 4.03 0.63
N GLU A 66 -11.67 4.69 0.35
CA GLU A 66 -12.91 4.51 1.12
C GLU A 66 -13.36 3.06 1.10
N LYS A 67 -13.35 2.42 -0.07
CA LYS A 67 -13.76 1.02 -0.22
C LYS A 67 -12.83 0.06 0.51
N ILE A 68 -11.51 0.31 0.43
CA ILE A 68 -10.54 -0.49 1.17
C ILE A 68 -10.84 -0.43 2.67
N LYS A 69 -11.06 0.76 3.20
CA LYS A 69 -11.35 0.95 4.62
C LYS A 69 -12.68 0.33 5.04
N LEU A 70 -13.67 0.34 4.17
CA LEU A 70 -14.95 -0.33 4.43
C LEU A 70 -14.80 -1.85 4.50
N MET A 71 -13.93 -2.41 3.67
CA MET A 71 -13.68 -3.85 3.67
C MET A 71 -12.88 -4.30 4.88
N ASN A 72 -11.95 -3.45 5.34
CA ASN A 72 -11.09 -3.77 6.48
C ASN A 72 -10.62 -2.45 7.12
N GLU A 73 -11.31 -2.00 8.15
CA GLU A 73 -11.00 -0.73 8.82
C GLU A 73 -9.64 -0.72 9.50
N LYS A 74 -9.09 -1.89 9.82
CA LYS A 74 -7.80 -2.01 10.52
C LYS A 74 -6.61 -2.05 9.58
N ILE A 75 -6.84 -2.15 8.28
CA ILE A 75 -5.76 -2.26 7.32
C ILE A 75 -4.91 -0.97 7.33
N LYS A 76 -3.61 -1.14 7.29
CA LYS A 76 -2.68 -0.01 7.19
C LYS A 76 -2.36 0.24 5.73
N ILE A 77 -2.22 1.51 5.36
CA ILE A 77 -1.87 1.88 4.00
C ILE A 77 -0.60 2.73 4.06
N ILE A 78 0.43 2.29 3.34
CA ILE A 78 1.62 3.08 3.06
C ILE A 78 1.41 3.64 1.66
N PHE A 79 1.36 4.97 1.53
CA PHE A 79 1.07 5.60 0.26
C PHE A 79 2.33 6.24 -0.34
N ILE A 80 2.59 5.94 -1.61
CA ILE A 80 3.75 6.45 -2.33
C ILE A 80 3.30 7.47 -3.37
N LEU A 81 3.70 8.71 -3.18
CA LEU A 81 3.45 9.81 -4.09
C LEU A 81 4.61 9.94 -5.07
N GLU A 82 4.33 10.34 -6.31
CA GLU A 82 5.37 10.60 -7.28
C GLU A 82 6.07 11.93 -7.01
N LYS A 83 5.27 12.93 -6.64
CA LYS A 83 5.77 14.25 -6.31
C LYS A 83 4.81 14.90 -5.32
N GLU A 84 5.23 16.00 -4.75
CA GLU A 84 4.39 16.73 -3.80
C GLU A 84 3.05 17.11 -4.44
N ASN A 85 1.97 16.81 -3.75
CA ASN A 85 0.61 17.08 -4.18
C ASN A 85 -0.25 17.35 -2.94
N ASN A 86 -0.44 18.63 -2.64
CA ASN A 86 -1.15 19.04 -1.42
C ASN A 86 -2.61 18.61 -1.40
N ASP A 87 -3.28 18.63 -2.55
CA ASP A 87 -4.68 18.23 -2.62
C ASP A 87 -4.85 16.76 -2.31
N LEU A 88 -3.99 15.91 -2.89
CA LEU A 88 -4.02 14.49 -2.61
C LEU A 88 -3.63 14.19 -1.17
N ALA A 89 -2.63 14.89 -0.64
CA ALA A 89 -2.21 14.70 0.74
C ALA A 89 -3.37 14.99 1.71
N LYS A 90 -4.18 16.02 1.44
CA LYS A 90 -5.35 16.34 2.27
C LYS A 90 -6.37 15.19 2.26
N ILE A 91 -6.61 14.60 1.08
CA ILE A 91 -7.52 13.46 0.95
C ILE A 91 -7.01 12.28 1.76
N LEU A 92 -5.72 12.00 1.68
CA LEU A 92 -5.11 10.90 2.42
C LEU A 92 -5.23 11.10 3.94
N ILE A 93 -4.91 12.27 4.41
CA ILE A 93 -4.98 12.61 5.84
C ILE A 93 -6.42 12.53 6.34
N LYS A 94 -7.37 13.01 5.55
CA LYS A 94 -8.80 12.93 5.87
C LYS A 94 -9.25 11.47 6.08
N ASN A 95 -8.62 10.54 5.38
CA ASN A 95 -8.91 9.12 5.48
C ASN A 95 -7.97 8.40 6.45
N ASN A 96 -7.30 9.15 7.33
CA ASN A 96 -6.39 8.62 8.34
C ASN A 96 -5.16 7.91 7.77
N ILE A 97 -4.73 8.30 6.57
CA ILE A 97 -3.51 7.79 5.97
C ILE A 97 -2.41 8.81 6.22
N THR A 98 -1.51 8.48 7.13
CA THR A 98 -0.42 9.37 7.52
C THR A 98 0.96 8.87 7.06
N ASP A 99 1.04 7.65 6.55
CA ASP A 99 2.27 7.05 6.05
C ASP A 99 2.43 7.36 4.58
N ILE A 100 2.89 8.56 4.29
CA ILE A 100 3.01 9.10 2.94
C ILE A 100 4.48 9.34 2.64
N TYR A 101 4.95 8.76 1.54
CA TYR A 101 6.35 8.83 1.13
C TYR A 101 6.46 9.18 -0.35
N TYR A 102 7.60 9.73 -0.75
CA TYR A 102 7.83 10.10 -2.14
C TYR A 102 8.62 9.01 -2.86
N ASN A 103 8.19 8.67 -4.07
CA ASN A 103 8.77 7.59 -4.86
C ASN A 103 10.28 7.75 -5.08
N ASN A 104 10.76 8.97 -5.31
CA ASN A 104 12.17 9.23 -5.54
C ASN A 104 13.05 9.01 -4.31
N LYS A 105 12.45 8.85 -3.13
CA LYS A 105 13.16 8.62 -1.86
C LYS A 105 12.96 7.22 -1.33
N ILE A 106 12.16 6.40 -2.02
CA ILE A 106 11.84 5.05 -1.57
C ILE A 106 12.67 4.03 -2.35
N ASN A 107 13.33 3.14 -1.63
CA ASN A 107 13.99 1.97 -2.20
C ASN A 107 13.67 0.75 -1.33
N LEU A 108 14.17 -0.41 -1.69
CA LEU A 108 13.89 -1.65 -0.97
C LEU A 108 14.22 -1.53 0.52
N ASN A 109 15.41 -1.02 0.85
CA ASN A 109 15.84 -0.91 2.25
C ASN A 109 14.94 0.03 3.05
N GLU A 110 14.52 1.15 2.45
CA GLU A 110 13.63 2.09 3.11
C GLU A 110 12.25 1.48 3.35
N LEU A 111 11.72 0.75 2.38
CA LEU A 111 10.43 0.07 2.55
C LEU A 111 10.50 -0.96 3.67
N ILE A 112 11.56 -1.75 3.72
CA ILE A 112 11.74 -2.74 4.77
C ILE A 112 11.77 -2.07 6.15
N LYS A 113 12.48 -0.96 6.27
CA LYS A 113 12.52 -0.19 7.51
C LYS A 113 11.14 0.33 7.92
N ILE A 114 10.39 0.87 6.97
CA ILE A 114 9.06 1.40 7.24
C ILE A 114 8.11 0.29 7.71
N ILE A 115 8.14 -0.84 7.03
CA ILE A 115 7.31 -1.99 7.38
C ILE A 115 7.66 -2.50 8.78
N ASN A 116 8.95 -2.66 9.07
CA ASN A 116 9.40 -3.16 10.37
C ASN A 116 9.10 -2.17 11.51
N LYS A 117 9.20 -0.88 11.24
CA LYS A 117 8.85 0.15 12.21
C LYS A 117 7.38 0.08 12.60
N LYS A 118 6.51 -0.24 11.63
CA LYS A 118 5.08 -0.42 11.88
C LYS A 118 4.79 -1.57 12.84
N GLU A 119 5.62 -2.59 12.87
CA GLU A 119 5.46 -3.71 13.79
C GLU A 119 5.82 -3.33 15.22
N ILE A 120 6.75 -2.40 15.39
CA ILE A 120 7.22 -1.98 16.71
C ILE A 120 6.23 -1.02 17.38
N ASN A 121 5.54 -0.22 16.60
CA ASN A 121 4.57 0.77 17.09
C ASN A 121 3.20 0.12 17.31
N MET A 122 3.05 -0.55 18.43
CA MET A 122 1.77 -1.13 18.81
C MET A 122 1.08 -0.33 19.89
#